data_2f2d7d4188becd234dc7239fdad51bbd
#
_entry.id   2f2d7d4188becd234dc7239fdad51bbd
#
_cell.length_a   1.000
_cell.length_b   1.000
_cell.length_c   1.000
_cell.angle_alpha   90.00
_cell.angle_beta   90.00
_cell.angle_gamma   90.00
#
_symmetry.space_group_name_H-M   'P 1'
#
loop_
_entity.id
_entity.type
_entity.pdbx_description
1 polymer ?
#
loop_
_entity_poly.entity_id
_entity_poly.type
_entity_poly.pdbx_seq_one_letter_code
_entity_poly.pdbx_strand_id
1 'polypeptide(L)'
;MLLSENALLVIDMQQGLFRGPTSLHSSDTVLLNIRLLIENARQAQVPVFFARHIGPDDSPFSKQSPLTQLIPELNVNAEQDIVFIKKYPSCFRDTELQLQLSQRGVKQLVIAGMKTEFCVDTTCRAAPEHGFRTVLISDAHTTMDNKYLSASEIIAHHNVTLAGPFVTLATAACWSFHSEK
;
A
#
# COMPACT_ATOMS: atom_id res chain seq x y z
N MET A 1 -15.07 -20.90 9.32
CA MET A 1 -13.73 -20.31 9.37
C MET A 1 -13.91 -18.84 9.71
N LEU A 2 -13.33 -18.34 10.80
CA LEU A 2 -13.42 -16.91 11.14
C LEU A 2 -12.64 -16.14 10.05
N LEU A 3 -13.30 -15.21 9.39
CA LEU A 3 -12.64 -14.32 8.44
C LEU A 3 -11.65 -13.44 9.21
N SER A 4 -10.48 -13.19 8.64
CA SER A 4 -9.51 -12.29 9.27
C SER A 4 -10.08 -10.87 9.33
N GLU A 5 -9.98 -10.23 10.50
CA GLU A 5 -10.32 -8.81 10.64
C GLU A 5 -9.26 -7.88 10.01
N ASN A 6 -8.13 -8.44 9.55
CA ASN A 6 -7.06 -7.69 8.90
C ASN A 6 -7.12 -7.82 7.38
N ALA A 7 -6.60 -6.81 6.67
CA ALA A 7 -6.22 -6.88 5.27
C ALA A 7 -4.88 -6.17 5.05
N LEU A 8 -4.08 -6.65 4.09
CA LEU A 8 -2.89 -5.95 3.60
C LEU A 8 -3.24 -5.19 2.34
N LEU A 9 -2.90 -3.90 2.28
CA LEU A 9 -3.01 -3.05 1.09
C LEU A 9 -1.62 -2.61 0.63
N VAL A 10 -1.22 -3.07 -0.54
CA VAL A 10 0.03 -2.69 -1.22
C VAL A 10 -0.30 -1.68 -2.31
N ILE A 11 0.23 -0.45 -2.17
CA ILE A 11 -0.13 0.70 -3.00
C ILE A 11 0.91 0.93 -4.08
N ASP A 12 0.49 0.94 -5.36
CA ASP A 12 1.17 1.48 -6.55
C ASP A 12 2.60 0.97 -6.79
N MET A 13 2.91 -0.26 -6.38
CA MET A 13 4.19 -0.91 -6.68
C MET A 13 4.22 -1.35 -8.15
N GLN A 14 4.34 -0.36 -9.04
CA GLN A 14 4.19 -0.48 -10.51
C GLN A 14 5.50 -0.26 -11.24
N GLN A 15 5.64 -0.85 -12.44
CA GLN A 15 6.84 -0.76 -13.27
C GLN A 15 7.32 0.67 -13.49
N GLY A 16 6.43 1.57 -13.94
CA GLY A 16 6.78 2.95 -14.23
C GLY A 16 7.05 3.83 -13.01
N LEU A 17 6.56 3.44 -11.83
CA LEU A 17 6.79 4.16 -10.58
C LEU A 17 8.00 3.61 -9.83
N PHE A 18 8.13 2.30 -9.74
CA PHE A 18 9.19 1.64 -8.98
C PHE A 18 10.50 1.50 -9.78
N ARG A 19 10.41 1.32 -11.10
CA ARG A 19 11.54 1.19 -12.03
C ARG A 19 11.77 2.43 -12.89
N GLY A 20 11.17 3.57 -12.52
CA GLY A 20 11.33 4.83 -13.24
C GLY A 20 12.76 5.38 -13.20
N PRO A 21 13.03 6.47 -13.93
CA PRO A 21 14.38 7.03 -14.05
C PRO A 21 14.91 7.67 -12.76
N THR A 22 14.03 8.01 -11.81
CA THR A 22 14.41 8.61 -10.53
C THR A 22 14.51 7.53 -9.46
N SER A 23 15.65 7.51 -8.76
CA SER A 23 15.90 6.54 -7.68
C SER A 23 14.95 6.74 -6.52
N LEU A 24 14.35 5.64 -6.07
CA LEU A 24 13.57 5.58 -4.83
C LEU A 24 14.49 5.38 -3.62
N HIS A 25 14.10 5.95 -2.50
CA HIS A 25 14.82 5.74 -1.24
C HIS A 25 14.67 4.30 -0.77
N SER A 26 15.79 3.64 -0.50
CA SER A 26 15.85 2.28 0.07
C SER A 26 14.96 1.25 -0.66
N SER A 27 14.83 1.36 -1.99
CA SER A 27 13.89 0.56 -2.79
C SER A 27 13.99 -0.94 -2.56
N ASP A 28 15.22 -1.47 -2.45
CA ASP A 28 15.43 -2.91 -2.27
C ASP A 28 14.94 -3.38 -0.89
N THR A 29 15.24 -2.61 0.17
CA THR A 29 14.77 -2.91 1.52
C THR A 29 13.24 -2.83 1.62
N VAL A 30 12.64 -1.79 1.03
CA VAL A 30 11.18 -1.62 1.00
C VAL A 30 10.52 -2.77 0.24
N LEU A 31 11.09 -3.20 -0.88
CA LEU A 31 10.58 -4.35 -1.63
C LEU A 31 10.66 -5.64 -0.83
N LEU A 32 11.79 -5.89 -0.14
CA LEU A 32 11.94 -7.05 0.74
C LEU A 32 10.90 -7.05 1.87
N ASN A 33 10.68 -5.91 2.51
CA ASN A 33 9.69 -5.74 3.57
C ASN A 33 8.25 -5.97 3.05
N ILE A 34 7.91 -5.42 1.89
CA ILE A 34 6.60 -5.65 1.27
C ILE A 34 6.39 -7.13 0.95
N ARG A 35 7.39 -7.81 0.42
CA ARG A 35 7.31 -9.25 0.14
C ARG A 35 7.13 -10.07 1.42
N LEU A 36 7.85 -9.75 2.48
CA LEU A 36 7.67 -10.36 3.80
C LEU A 36 6.24 -10.20 4.30
N LEU A 37 5.66 -8.99 4.18
CA LEU A 37 4.27 -8.74 4.56
C LEU A 37 3.28 -9.55 3.73
N ILE A 38 3.48 -9.67 2.41
CA ILE A 38 2.64 -10.46 1.52
C ILE A 38 2.69 -11.95 1.92
N GLU A 39 3.88 -12.49 2.16
CA GLU A 39 4.06 -13.88 2.58
C GLU A 39 3.38 -14.15 3.93
N ASN A 40 3.59 -13.28 4.91
CA ASN A 40 2.96 -13.41 6.23
C ASN A 40 1.43 -13.29 6.15
N ALA A 41 0.90 -12.38 5.34
CA ALA A 41 -0.54 -12.22 5.12
C ALA A 41 -1.15 -13.49 4.51
N ARG A 42 -0.52 -14.05 3.47
CA ARG A 42 -0.97 -15.30 2.83
C ARG A 42 -0.92 -16.49 3.78
N GLN A 43 0.14 -16.65 4.57
CA GLN A 43 0.25 -17.69 5.58
C GLN A 43 -0.84 -17.59 6.65
N ALA A 44 -1.20 -16.37 7.03
CA ALA A 44 -2.26 -16.09 7.99
C ALA A 44 -3.67 -16.08 7.35
N GLN A 45 -3.80 -16.37 6.06
CA GLN A 45 -5.05 -16.29 5.29
C GLN A 45 -5.73 -14.90 5.34
N VAL A 46 -4.92 -13.86 5.40
CA VAL A 46 -5.35 -12.47 5.34
C VAL A 46 -5.42 -12.01 3.89
N PRO A 47 -6.52 -11.37 3.45
CA PRO A 47 -6.64 -10.90 2.08
C PRO A 47 -5.60 -9.82 1.75
N VAL A 48 -4.96 -9.96 0.59
CA VAL A 48 -4.00 -9.00 0.05
C VAL A 48 -4.62 -8.23 -1.10
N PHE A 49 -4.63 -6.91 -0.98
CA PHE A 49 -5.11 -5.97 -1.99
C PHE A 49 -3.94 -5.25 -2.62
N PHE A 50 -3.93 -5.17 -3.94
CA PHE A 50 -2.96 -4.41 -4.72
C PHE A 50 -3.66 -3.27 -5.44
N ALA A 51 -3.31 -2.04 -5.08
CA ALA A 51 -3.75 -0.86 -5.81
C ALA A 51 -2.86 -0.65 -7.03
N ARG A 52 -3.49 -0.40 -8.16
CA ARG A 52 -2.84 -0.07 -9.42
C ARG A 52 -3.35 1.28 -9.90
N HIS A 53 -2.49 2.30 -9.86
CA HIS A 53 -2.82 3.63 -10.33
C HIS A 53 -2.77 3.71 -11.84
N ILE A 54 -3.76 4.34 -12.47
CA ILE A 54 -3.76 4.65 -13.90
C ILE A 54 -4.03 6.14 -14.13
N GLY A 55 -3.41 6.67 -15.16
CA GLY A 55 -3.68 8.00 -15.69
C GLY A 55 -4.72 8.00 -16.83
N PRO A 56 -4.90 9.15 -17.49
CA PRO A 56 -5.73 9.29 -18.69
C PRO A 56 -5.34 8.31 -19.81
N ASP A 57 -6.29 7.99 -20.69
CA ASP A 57 -6.07 7.00 -21.75
C ASP A 57 -5.03 7.43 -22.80
N ASP A 58 -4.79 8.72 -22.95
CA ASP A 58 -3.77 9.32 -23.83
C ASP A 58 -2.41 9.54 -23.14
N SER A 59 -2.27 9.13 -21.88
CA SER A 59 -1.05 9.29 -21.11
C SER A 59 -0.16 8.03 -21.14
N PRO A 60 1.17 8.18 -20.86
CA PRO A 60 2.05 7.04 -20.67
C PRO A 60 1.62 6.08 -19.56
N PHE A 61 0.74 6.54 -18.65
CA PHE A 61 0.16 5.76 -17.57
C PHE A 61 -1.28 5.29 -17.86
N SER A 62 -1.67 5.14 -19.13
CA SER A 62 -2.96 4.57 -19.50
C SER A 62 -3.15 3.15 -18.95
N LYS A 63 -4.40 2.69 -18.89
CA LYS A 63 -4.76 1.37 -18.31
C LYS A 63 -3.99 0.20 -18.96
N GLN A 64 -3.75 0.26 -20.27
CA GLN A 64 -3.06 -0.77 -21.05
C GLN A 64 -1.53 -0.63 -21.01
N SER A 65 -1.00 0.48 -20.53
CA SER A 65 0.43 0.73 -20.52
C SER A 65 1.20 -0.29 -19.68
N PRO A 66 2.33 -0.82 -20.17
CA PRO A 66 3.23 -1.65 -19.36
C PRO A 66 3.73 -0.94 -18.09
N LEU A 67 3.83 0.40 -18.12
CA LEU A 67 4.28 1.19 -16.97
C LEU A 67 3.33 1.11 -15.79
N THR A 68 2.04 0.85 -16.02
CA THR A 68 1.04 0.71 -14.96
C THR A 68 0.95 -0.70 -14.40
N GLN A 69 1.62 -1.69 -14.99
CA GLN A 69 1.61 -3.06 -14.47
C GLN A 69 2.36 -3.13 -13.12
N LEU A 70 1.87 -3.97 -12.23
CA LEU A 70 2.57 -4.26 -10.97
C LEU A 70 3.92 -4.92 -11.26
N ILE A 71 4.91 -4.65 -10.42
CA ILE A 71 6.23 -5.28 -10.57
C ILE A 71 6.13 -6.79 -10.31
N PRO A 72 6.82 -7.65 -11.11
CA PRO A 72 6.68 -9.10 -11.01
C PRO A 72 7.18 -9.65 -9.67
N GLU A 73 8.07 -8.95 -8.99
CA GLU A 73 8.64 -9.35 -7.70
C GLU A 73 7.62 -9.45 -6.57
N LEU A 74 6.42 -8.87 -6.74
CA LEU A 74 5.31 -9.02 -5.78
C LEU A 74 4.67 -10.40 -5.85
N ASN A 75 4.94 -11.19 -6.89
CA ASN A 75 4.36 -12.53 -7.09
C ASN A 75 2.84 -12.55 -6.87
N VAL A 76 2.12 -11.60 -7.52
CA VAL A 76 0.66 -11.49 -7.39
C VAL A 76 0.00 -12.80 -7.82
N ASN A 77 -0.80 -13.38 -6.94
CA ASN A 77 -1.55 -14.60 -7.19
C ASN A 77 -3.00 -14.25 -7.54
N ALA A 78 -3.35 -14.39 -8.83
CA ALA A 78 -4.67 -14.01 -9.34
C ALA A 78 -5.85 -14.79 -8.71
N GLU A 79 -5.60 -15.94 -8.07
CA GLU A 79 -6.65 -16.74 -7.42
C GLU A 79 -6.92 -16.31 -5.97
N GLN A 80 -5.96 -15.66 -5.32
CA GLN A 80 -6.02 -15.32 -3.90
C GLN A 80 -6.00 -13.81 -3.64
N ASP A 81 -5.29 -13.05 -4.47
CA ASP A 81 -5.06 -11.63 -4.29
C ASP A 81 -6.09 -10.80 -5.06
N ILE A 82 -6.36 -9.61 -4.57
CA ILE A 82 -7.30 -8.68 -5.17
C ILE A 82 -6.54 -7.51 -5.79
N VAL A 83 -6.55 -7.40 -7.10
CA VAL A 83 -5.99 -6.25 -7.82
C VAL A 83 -7.11 -5.32 -8.22
N PHE A 84 -7.03 -4.06 -7.83
CA PHE A 84 -8.00 -3.04 -8.23
C PHE A 84 -7.32 -1.81 -8.83
N ILE A 85 -8.07 -1.09 -9.66
CA ILE A 85 -7.59 0.11 -10.35
C ILE A 85 -8.11 1.35 -9.64
N LYS A 86 -7.24 2.34 -9.50
CA LYS A 86 -7.61 3.68 -9.03
C LYS A 86 -7.07 4.77 -9.95
N LYS A 87 -7.73 5.93 -9.95
CA LYS A 87 -7.37 7.12 -10.73
C LYS A 87 -6.95 8.30 -9.84
N TYR A 88 -7.12 8.19 -8.54
CA TYR A 88 -6.86 9.26 -7.56
C TYR A 88 -5.84 8.79 -6.52
N PRO A 89 -5.20 9.70 -5.78
CA PRO A 89 -4.28 9.31 -4.70
C PRO A 89 -4.93 8.40 -3.66
N SER A 90 -6.14 8.73 -3.18
CA SER A 90 -6.87 7.85 -2.26
C SER A 90 -7.24 6.52 -2.94
N CYS A 91 -6.96 5.42 -2.27
CA CYS A 91 -7.39 4.08 -2.69
C CYS A 91 -8.90 3.87 -2.54
N PHE A 92 -9.60 4.73 -1.80
CA PHE A 92 -11.04 4.63 -1.57
C PHE A 92 -11.87 5.39 -2.61
N ARG A 93 -11.30 6.47 -3.18
CA ARG A 93 -12.05 7.33 -4.09
C ARG A 93 -12.33 6.66 -5.41
N ASP A 94 -13.61 6.54 -5.76
CA ASP A 94 -14.13 5.95 -7.02
C ASP A 94 -13.61 4.52 -7.25
N THR A 95 -13.51 3.72 -6.16
CA THR A 95 -13.12 2.32 -6.17
C THR A 95 -14.09 1.48 -5.34
N GLU A 96 -14.03 0.17 -5.48
CA GLU A 96 -14.81 -0.76 -4.67
C GLU A 96 -14.09 -1.20 -3.38
N LEU A 97 -12.95 -0.60 -3.05
CA LEU A 97 -12.10 -1.07 -1.93
C LEU A 97 -12.89 -1.15 -0.62
N GLN A 98 -13.61 -0.07 -0.25
CA GLN A 98 -14.41 -0.06 0.99
C GLN A 98 -15.43 -1.19 1.03
N LEU A 99 -16.17 -1.37 -0.06
CA LEU A 99 -17.19 -2.43 -0.18
C LEU A 99 -16.55 -3.82 -0.02
N GLN A 100 -15.45 -4.06 -0.72
CA GLN A 100 -14.76 -5.34 -0.69
C GLN A 100 -14.14 -5.67 0.67
N LEU A 101 -13.58 -4.67 1.37
CA LEU A 101 -13.09 -4.82 2.73
C LEU A 101 -14.24 -5.13 3.71
N SER A 102 -15.34 -4.38 3.62
CA SER A 102 -16.51 -4.55 4.49
C SER A 102 -17.18 -5.91 4.31
N GLN A 103 -17.34 -6.38 3.06
CA GLN A 103 -17.90 -7.72 2.75
C GLN A 103 -17.07 -8.87 3.33
N ARG A 104 -15.76 -8.65 3.53
CA ARG A 104 -14.84 -9.61 4.14
C ARG A 104 -14.73 -9.48 5.66
N GLY A 105 -15.48 -8.55 6.27
CA GLY A 105 -15.45 -8.32 7.71
C GLY A 105 -14.16 -7.66 8.19
N VAL A 106 -13.38 -7.04 7.29
CA VAL A 106 -12.14 -6.36 7.64
C VAL A 106 -12.43 -5.15 8.51
N LYS A 107 -11.67 -5.02 9.60
CA LYS A 107 -11.73 -3.89 10.54
C LYS A 107 -10.39 -3.15 10.62
N GLN A 108 -9.32 -3.79 10.21
CA GLN A 108 -7.97 -3.23 10.27
C GLN A 108 -7.26 -3.35 8.93
N LEU A 109 -6.76 -2.22 8.43
CA LEU A 109 -6.05 -2.10 7.17
C LEU A 109 -4.57 -1.83 7.42
N VAL A 110 -3.72 -2.74 6.94
CA VAL A 110 -2.25 -2.62 6.99
C VAL A 110 -1.78 -2.07 5.66
N ILE A 111 -1.06 -0.96 5.65
CA ILE A 111 -0.69 -0.21 4.45
C ILE A 111 0.81 -0.23 4.23
N ALA A 112 1.22 -0.50 2.99
CA ALA A 112 2.57 -0.43 2.46
C ALA A 112 2.56 0.05 1.01
N GLY A 113 3.69 0.45 0.45
CA GLY A 113 3.83 0.80 -0.98
C GLY A 113 4.37 2.19 -1.25
N MET A 114 3.82 2.91 -2.27
CA MET A 114 4.35 4.21 -2.71
C MET A 114 3.28 5.11 -3.34
N LYS A 115 3.52 6.43 -3.51
CA LYS A 115 4.60 7.19 -2.85
C LYS A 115 4.11 7.71 -1.52
N THR A 116 5.04 7.85 -0.57
CA THR A 116 4.77 8.26 0.82
C THR A 116 3.83 9.46 0.93
N GLU A 117 4.21 10.59 0.35
CA GLU A 117 3.51 11.89 0.45
C GLU A 117 2.28 12.02 -0.44
N PHE A 118 1.99 11.03 -1.27
CA PHE A 118 0.83 11.02 -2.19
C PHE A 118 -0.18 9.93 -1.81
N CYS A 119 -0.09 8.80 -2.48
CA CYS A 119 -1.11 7.75 -2.38
C CYS A 119 -1.11 7.07 -1.01
N VAL A 120 0.06 6.92 -0.38
CA VAL A 120 0.17 6.34 0.97
C VAL A 120 -0.44 7.30 1.99
N ASP A 121 0.03 8.56 2.07
CA ASP A 121 -0.49 9.57 3.00
C ASP A 121 -2.01 9.74 2.86
N THR A 122 -2.47 9.96 1.62
CA THR A 122 -3.91 10.19 1.35
C THR A 122 -4.76 8.99 1.78
N THR A 123 -4.29 7.76 1.53
CA THR A 123 -5.04 6.55 1.91
C THR A 123 -5.02 6.33 3.42
N CYS A 124 -3.89 6.60 4.09
CA CYS A 124 -3.78 6.52 5.55
C CYS A 124 -4.73 7.49 6.26
N ARG A 125 -4.95 8.67 5.71
CA ARG A 125 -5.93 9.65 6.26
C ARG A 125 -7.37 9.23 5.99
N ALA A 126 -7.64 8.69 4.80
CA ALA A 126 -8.99 8.30 4.41
C ALA A 126 -9.48 7.03 5.14
N ALA A 127 -8.60 6.07 5.40
CA ALA A 127 -9.00 4.78 5.96
C ALA A 127 -9.76 4.88 7.30
N PRO A 128 -9.35 5.69 8.29
CA PRO A 128 -10.13 5.89 9.52
C PRO A 128 -11.50 6.54 9.28
N GLU A 129 -11.61 7.45 8.31
CA GLU A 129 -12.89 8.09 7.93
C GLU A 129 -13.87 7.06 7.35
N HIS A 130 -13.36 6.00 6.74
CA HIS A 130 -14.13 4.85 6.27
C HIS A 130 -14.36 3.76 7.34
N GLY A 131 -13.93 4.00 8.59
CA GLY A 131 -14.17 3.12 9.74
C GLY A 131 -13.13 2.01 9.94
N PHE A 132 -11.98 2.06 9.26
CA PHE A 132 -10.91 1.07 9.42
C PHE A 132 -9.85 1.54 10.41
N ARG A 133 -9.49 0.69 11.38
CA ARG A 133 -8.22 0.87 12.10
C ARG A 133 -7.09 0.72 11.09
N THR A 134 -6.11 1.61 11.16
CA THR A 134 -5.08 1.66 10.13
C THR A 134 -3.70 1.49 10.74
N VAL A 135 -2.90 0.64 10.13
CA VAL A 135 -1.48 0.44 10.44
C VAL A 135 -0.66 0.81 9.21
N LEU A 136 0.29 1.73 9.38
CA LEU A 136 1.29 2.02 8.36
C LEU A 136 2.58 1.28 8.72
N ILE A 137 3.10 0.49 7.79
CA ILE A 137 4.39 -0.18 7.99
C ILE A 137 5.50 0.80 7.65
N SER A 138 6.14 1.36 8.68
CA SER A 138 7.02 2.52 8.62
C SER A 138 8.28 2.34 7.78
N ASP A 139 8.68 1.09 7.52
CA ASP A 139 9.83 0.67 6.72
C ASP A 139 9.45 -0.09 5.44
N ALA A 140 8.16 -0.03 5.06
CA ALA A 140 7.63 -0.65 3.85
C ALA A 140 6.90 0.34 2.94
N HIS A 141 7.22 1.63 3.03
CA HIS A 141 6.81 2.62 2.04
C HIS A 141 7.97 3.50 1.61
N THR A 142 7.89 4.07 0.41
CA THR A 142 8.98 4.85 -0.17
C THR A 142 8.50 5.99 -1.05
N THR A 143 9.44 6.88 -1.34
CA THR A 143 9.33 7.98 -2.30
C THR A 143 10.72 8.35 -2.86
N MET A 144 10.81 9.45 -3.55
CA MET A 144 12.05 10.02 -4.10
C MET A 144 12.25 11.43 -3.57
N ASP A 145 13.49 11.92 -3.69
CA ASP A 145 13.81 13.31 -3.35
C ASP A 145 12.94 14.28 -4.16
N ASN A 146 12.59 15.38 -3.55
CA ASN A 146 11.96 16.49 -4.24
C ASN A 146 12.84 17.75 -4.15
N LYS A 147 12.32 18.86 -4.69
CA LYS A 147 13.04 20.14 -4.74
C LYS A 147 13.49 20.67 -3.36
N TYR A 148 12.81 20.28 -2.28
CA TYR A 148 13.00 20.85 -0.95
C TYR A 148 13.50 19.86 0.09
N LEU A 149 13.12 18.58 -0.03
CA LEU A 149 13.37 17.56 0.97
C LEU A 149 13.93 16.30 0.31
N SER A 150 14.82 15.62 1.01
CA SER A 150 15.21 14.26 0.68
C SER A 150 14.06 13.28 0.94
N ALA A 151 14.05 12.16 0.25
CA ALA A 151 13.04 11.11 0.44
C ALA A 151 13.03 10.57 1.89
N SER A 152 14.20 10.48 2.53
CA SER A 152 14.29 10.07 3.94
C SER A 152 13.62 11.05 4.89
N GLU A 153 13.75 12.37 4.65
CA GLU A 153 13.06 13.39 5.43
C GLU A 153 11.55 13.37 5.21
N ILE A 154 11.10 13.16 3.96
CA ILE A 154 9.68 13.01 3.62
C ILE A 154 9.10 11.79 4.35
N ILE A 155 9.74 10.65 4.30
CA ILE A 155 9.30 9.43 4.97
C ILE A 155 9.23 9.63 6.49
N ALA A 156 10.28 10.17 7.09
CA ALA A 156 10.34 10.44 8.53
C ALA A 156 9.24 11.41 8.96
N HIS A 157 9.03 12.51 8.20
CA HIS A 157 7.97 13.47 8.46
C HIS A 157 6.58 12.84 8.42
N HIS A 158 6.28 12.04 7.39
CA HIS A 158 4.96 11.42 7.25
C HIS A 158 4.72 10.33 8.30
N ASN A 159 5.74 9.54 8.65
CA ASN A 159 5.65 8.61 9.77
C ASN A 159 5.21 9.30 11.06
N VAL A 160 5.86 10.43 11.41
CA VAL A 160 5.52 11.19 12.61
C VAL A 160 4.15 11.87 12.48
N THR A 161 3.84 12.46 11.34
CA THR A 161 2.60 13.22 11.12
C THR A 161 1.36 12.32 11.12
N LEU A 162 1.47 11.12 10.55
CA LEU A 162 0.36 10.18 10.48
C LEU A 162 0.15 9.41 11.77
N ALA A 163 1.22 9.17 12.54
CA ALA A 163 1.17 8.42 13.80
C ALA A 163 0.26 9.09 14.84
N GLY A 164 -0.62 8.31 15.42
CA GLY A 164 -1.57 8.74 16.44
C GLY A 164 -2.94 9.12 15.87
N PRO A 165 -3.09 10.25 15.13
CA PRO A 165 -4.43 10.64 14.66
C PRO A 165 -4.98 9.74 13.55
N PHE A 166 -4.13 9.15 12.71
CA PHE A 166 -4.58 8.40 11.53
C PHE A 166 -4.16 6.93 11.55
N VAL A 167 -2.94 6.63 11.99
CA VAL A 167 -2.39 5.28 11.94
C VAL A 167 -1.64 4.91 13.21
N THR A 168 -1.53 3.61 13.46
CA THR A 168 -0.48 3.02 14.30
C THR A 168 0.71 2.68 13.42
N LEU A 169 1.94 2.99 13.87
CA LEU A 169 3.15 2.58 13.16
C LEU A 169 3.63 1.21 13.64
N ALA A 170 4.07 0.39 12.70
CA ALA A 170 4.81 -0.84 12.95
C ALA A 170 5.94 -0.99 11.92
N THR A 171 6.94 -1.83 12.18
CA THR A 171 7.90 -2.27 11.17
C THR A 171 7.48 -3.61 10.59
N ALA A 172 7.94 -3.92 9.36
CA ALA A 172 7.61 -5.19 8.72
C ALA A 172 8.04 -6.42 9.55
N ALA A 173 9.20 -6.32 10.21
CA ALA A 173 9.72 -7.39 11.05
C ALA A 173 8.93 -7.60 12.36
N CYS A 174 8.29 -6.55 12.88
CA CYS A 174 7.51 -6.61 14.13
C CYS A 174 6.02 -6.86 13.88
N TRP A 175 5.53 -6.71 12.64
CA TRP A 175 4.12 -6.89 12.34
C TRP A 175 3.76 -8.36 12.19
N SER A 176 2.66 -8.77 12.86
CA SER A 176 2.06 -10.09 12.70
C SER A 176 0.57 -9.96 12.39
N PHE A 177 0.10 -10.76 11.43
CA PHE A 177 -1.33 -10.85 11.08
C PHE A 177 -2.11 -11.84 11.95
N HIS A 178 -1.47 -12.48 12.91
CA HIS A 178 -2.17 -13.37 13.84
C HIS A 178 -2.96 -12.54 14.86
N SER A 179 -4.23 -12.85 15.03
CA SER A 179 -5.03 -12.31 16.13
C SER A 179 -4.36 -12.71 17.44
N GLU A 180 -4.04 -11.74 18.29
CA GLU A 180 -3.82 -12.05 19.70
C GLU A 180 -5.11 -12.73 20.22
N LYS A 181 -4.96 -13.93 20.75
CA LYS A 181 -6.06 -14.70 21.34
C LYS A 181 -6.51 -14.07 22.64
#